data_00e5a6e1a8bbd2d4a7d1c0bf5ac096c4
#
_entry.id   00e5a6e1a8bbd2d4a7d1c0bf5ac096c4
#
_cell.length_a   1.000
_cell.length_b   1.000
_cell.length_c   1.000
_cell.angle_alpha   90.00
_cell.angle_beta   90.00
_cell.angle_gamma   90.00
#
_symmetry.space_group_name_H-M   'P 1'
#
loop_
_entity.id
_entity.type
_entity.pdbx_description
1 polymer ?
#
loop_
_entity_poly.entity_id
_entity_poly.type
_entity_poly.pdbx_seq_one_letter_code
_entity_poly.pdbx_strand_id
1 'polypeptide(L)'
;MKKEIVLTAAMMLFSMVASTTFVSATEVYPKEYNTEGTITFEAGDEGVTPPVDPENPDPNKPVDPSDPPSPGTGGALSIDYGSKFKFGTQKISTADKTYYAAADVMNDGSRKPTYVQVTDRRSTLSGWKLSVSQPEQ
;
A
#
# COMPACT_ATOMS: atom_id res chain seq x y z
N MET A 1 88.86 -28.61 14.17
CA MET A 1 87.59 -28.84 14.91
C MET A 1 86.86 -27.57 15.39
N LYS A 2 87.31 -26.36 15.04
CA LYS A 2 86.59 -25.12 15.49
C LYS A 2 85.70 -24.48 14.40
N LYS A 3 85.75 -24.98 13.16
CA LYS A 3 84.95 -24.43 12.04
C LYS A 3 83.58 -25.11 11.86
N GLU A 4 83.44 -26.31 12.34
CA GLU A 4 82.20 -27.08 12.18
C GLU A 4 81.12 -26.67 13.21
N ILE A 5 81.50 -26.16 14.37
CA ILE A 5 80.56 -25.75 15.42
C ILE A 5 79.84 -24.42 15.08
N VAL A 6 80.49 -23.55 14.28
CA VAL A 6 79.93 -22.26 13.89
C VAL A 6 78.84 -22.42 12.80
N LEU A 7 79.03 -23.45 11.97
CA LEU A 7 78.08 -23.69 10.87
C LEU A 7 76.77 -24.31 11.37
N THR A 8 76.86 -25.15 12.41
CA THR A 8 75.65 -25.77 13.01
C THR A 8 74.84 -24.78 13.85
N ALA A 9 75.52 -23.81 14.49
CA ALA A 9 74.79 -22.76 15.23
C ALA A 9 74.09 -21.78 14.35
N ALA A 10 74.62 -21.52 13.13
CA ALA A 10 73.96 -20.63 12.16
C ALA A 10 72.70 -21.27 11.49
N MET A 11 72.74 -22.62 11.36
CA MET A 11 71.53 -23.33 10.83
C MET A 11 70.40 -23.46 11.83
N MET A 12 70.72 -23.49 13.12
CA MET A 12 69.67 -23.54 14.16
C MET A 12 68.97 -22.20 14.38
N LEU A 13 69.61 -21.10 14.05
CA LEU A 13 68.98 -19.77 14.15
C LEU A 13 68.01 -19.46 12.94
N PHE A 14 68.16 -20.18 11.81
CA PHE A 14 67.29 -19.95 10.65
C PHE A 14 66.01 -20.78 10.66
N SER A 15 65.98 -21.84 11.48
CA SER A 15 64.77 -22.66 11.61
C SER A 15 63.72 -22.14 12.59
N MET A 16 64.02 -21.08 13.32
CA MET A 16 63.14 -20.52 14.34
C MET A 16 62.28 -19.34 13.85
N VAL A 17 62.44 -18.89 12.60
CA VAL A 17 61.74 -17.73 12.06
C VAL A 17 60.55 -18.11 11.16
N ALA A 18 60.29 -19.40 10.94
CA ALA A 18 59.32 -19.85 9.95
C ALA A 18 57.96 -20.33 10.52
N SER A 19 57.60 -19.96 11.72
CA SER A 19 56.23 -20.26 12.22
C SER A 19 55.53 -19.03 12.78
N THR A 20 55.45 -17.99 11.96
CA THR A 20 54.38 -17.01 12.14
C THR A 20 53.13 -17.64 11.61
N THR A 21 52.42 -18.36 12.43
CA THR A 21 51.00 -18.67 12.15
C THR A 21 50.27 -17.35 12.15
N PHE A 22 49.95 -16.88 10.94
CA PHE A 22 48.96 -15.83 10.80
C PHE A 22 47.63 -16.44 11.26
N VAL A 23 47.25 -16.21 12.49
CA VAL A 23 45.89 -16.42 12.94
C VAL A 23 45.06 -15.32 12.23
N SER A 24 44.53 -15.68 11.10
CA SER A 24 43.50 -14.86 10.48
C SER A 24 42.29 -14.96 11.39
N ALA A 25 42.14 -13.99 12.27
CA ALA A 25 40.88 -13.81 12.96
C ALA A 25 39.85 -13.45 11.92
N THR A 26 39.05 -14.44 11.50
CA THR A 26 37.87 -14.15 10.76
C THR A 26 36.91 -13.44 11.71
N GLU A 27 36.82 -12.14 11.61
CA GLU A 27 35.80 -11.39 12.33
C GLU A 27 34.44 -11.87 11.84
N VAL A 28 33.80 -12.70 12.62
CA VAL A 28 32.42 -13.12 12.41
C VAL A 28 31.55 -12.02 13.00
N TYR A 29 31.29 -11.01 12.20
CA TYR A 29 30.24 -10.04 12.53
C TYR A 29 28.88 -10.71 12.35
N PRO A 30 27.97 -10.58 13.30
CA PRO A 30 26.60 -10.96 13.07
C PRO A 30 26.08 -10.11 11.91
N LYS A 31 25.80 -10.74 10.76
CA LYS A 31 25.32 -10.06 9.56
C LYS A 31 23.86 -9.66 9.65
N GLU A 32 23.15 -10.22 10.61
CA GLU A 32 21.72 -10.03 10.79
C GLU A 32 21.41 -9.80 12.27
N TYR A 33 20.63 -8.77 12.52
CA TYR A 33 20.06 -8.50 13.83
C TYR A 33 18.54 -8.49 13.68
N ASN A 34 17.89 -9.52 14.19
CA ASN A 34 16.46 -9.66 14.14
C ASN A 34 15.84 -8.93 15.33
N THR A 35 14.90 -8.03 15.04
CA THR A 35 14.05 -7.40 16.06
C THR A 35 12.61 -7.79 15.81
N GLU A 36 11.84 -7.92 16.85
CA GLU A 36 10.40 -8.11 16.76
C GLU A 36 9.71 -6.77 16.90
N GLY A 37 8.82 -6.48 15.94
CA GLY A 37 7.90 -5.34 15.98
C GLY A 37 6.48 -5.87 16.01
N THR A 38 5.67 -5.37 16.93
CA THR A 38 4.25 -5.72 17.01
C THR A 38 3.42 -4.49 16.75
N ILE A 39 2.41 -4.61 15.87
CA ILE A 39 1.37 -3.62 15.66
C ILE A 39 0.01 -4.32 15.76
N THR A 40 -0.91 -3.71 16.46
CA THR A 40 -2.29 -4.17 16.54
C THR A 40 -3.18 -3.17 15.83
N PHE A 41 -4.02 -3.66 14.92
CA PHE A 41 -5.04 -2.87 14.27
C PHE A 41 -6.40 -3.18 14.91
N GLU A 42 -7.08 -2.14 15.32
CA GLU A 42 -8.46 -2.20 15.79
C GLU A 42 -9.39 -1.65 14.71
N ALA A 43 -10.66 -2.07 14.74
CA ALA A 43 -11.67 -1.49 13.85
C ALA A 43 -11.81 0.01 14.15
N GLY A 44 -11.82 0.82 13.09
CA GLY A 44 -12.01 2.26 13.22
C GLY A 44 -13.45 2.65 13.52
N ASP A 45 -13.69 3.95 13.73
CA ASP A 45 -15.01 4.52 14.00
C ASP A 45 -16.00 4.21 12.87
N GLU A 46 -17.29 4.07 13.25
CA GLU A 46 -18.39 3.71 12.31
C GLU A 46 -18.92 4.91 11.50
N GLY A 47 -18.17 6.00 11.41
CA GLY A 47 -18.58 7.19 10.66
C GLY A 47 -18.55 7.01 9.13
N VAL A 48 -19.29 7.87 8.44
CA VAL A 48 -19.20 7.99 6.96
C VAL A 48 -18.01 8.89 6.62
N THR A 49 -17.20 8.45 5.65
CA THR A 49 -16.08 9.26 5.13
C THR A 49 -16.62 10.26 4.10
N PRO A 50 -16.28 11.55 4.19
CA PRO A 50 -16.64 12.50 3.14
C PRO A 50 -16.13 12.05 1.76
N PRO A 51 -16.87 12.36 0.67
CA PRO A 51 -16.44 12.01 -0.68
C PRO A 51 -15.12 12.70 -1.04
N VAL A 52 -14.23 11.97 -1.70
CA VAL A 52 -12.95 12.49 -2.18
C VAL A 52 -12.89 12.50 -3.69
N ASP A 53 -11.93 13.23 -4.24
CA ASP A 53 -11.71 13.26 -5.69
C ASP A 53 -11.34 11.88 -6.22
N PRO A 54 -12.12 11.25 -7.11
CA PRO A 54 -11.83 9.91 -7.61
C PRO A 54 -10.56 9.84 -8.48
N GLU A 55 -10.13 10.98 -9.04
CA GLU A 55 -8.91 11.06 -9.87
C GLU A 55 -7.65 11.29 -9.05
N ASN A 56 -7.78 11.92 -7.87
CA ASN A 56 -6.68 12.18 -6.94
C ASN A 56 -7.16 12.09 -5.48
N PRO A 57 -7.42 10.90 -4.96
CA PRO A 57 -8.00 10.70 -3.64
C PRO A 57 -7.10 11.28 -2.53
N ASP A 58 -7.64 12.23 -1.76
CA ASP A 58 -7.00 12.80 -0.58
C ASP A 58 -8.04 12.96 0.53
N PRO A 59 -7.96 12.16 1.61
CA PRO A 59 -8.94 12.25 2.70
C PRO A 59 -8.97 13.61 3.39
N ASN A 60 -7.91 14.42 3.26
CA ASN A 60 -7.85 15.77 3.82
C ASN A 60 -8.45 16.83 2.89
N LYS A 61 -8.86 16.45 1.70
CA LYS A 61 -9.45 17.35 0.67
C LYS A 61 -10.74 16.75 0.12
N PRO A 62 -11.80 16.71 0.92
CA PRO A 62 -13.09 16.22 0.44
C PRO A 62 -13.61 17.08 -0.70
N VAL A 63 -14.36 16.47 -1.60
CA VAL A 63 -15.11 17.17 -2.64
C VAL A 63 -16.55 17.38 -2.20
N ASP A 64 -17.22 18.40 -2.79
CA ASP A 64 -18.57 18.78 -2.43
C ASP A 64 -19.49 18.68 -3.69
N PRO A 65 -20.19 17.55 -3.87
CA PRO A 65 -21.09 17.37 -5.01
C PRO A 65 -22.27 18.36 -4.99
N SER A 66 -22.54 18.99 -6.13
CA SER A 66 -23.67 19.93 -6.28
C SER A 66 -25.04 19.25 -6.20
N ASP A 67 -25.10 17.96 -6.52
CA ASP A 67 -26.29 17.12 -6.33
C ASP A 67 -26.07 16.23 -5.09
N PRO A 68 -26.72 16.54 -3.97
CA PRO A 68 -26.48 15.81 -2.72
C PRO A 68 -26.62 14.30 -2.91
N PRO A 69 -25.62 13.50 -2.48
CA PRO A 69 -25.70 12.04 -2.56
C PRO A 69 -26.74 11.48 -1.59
N SER A 70 -27.10 10.22 -1.78
CA SER A 70 -27.79 9.48 -0.73
C SER A 70 -26.89 9.35 0.49
N PRO A 71 -27.44 9.29 1.70
CA PRO A 71 -26.64 9.05 2.90
C PRO A 71 -25.80 7.79 2.76
N GLY A 72 -24.55 7.85 3.25
CA GLY A 72 -23.71 6.68 3.31
C GLY A 72 -24.25 5.61 4.27
N THR A 73 -23.80 4.38 4.13
CA THR A 73 -24.34 3.25 4.92
C THR A 73 -23.80 3.19 6.34
N GLY A 74 -22.66 3.85 6.61
CA GLY A 74 -21.98 3.77 7.90
C GLY A 74 -21.41 2.38 8.22
N GLY A 75 -20.82 2.24 9.41
CA GLY A 75 -20.21 1.00 9.87
C GLY A 75 -18.75 0.81 9.45
N ALA A 76 -18.16 -0.29 9.93
CA ALA A 76 -16.75 -0.59 9.68
C ALA A 76 -16.46 -0.93 8.20
N LEU A 77 -17.44 -1.36 7.45
CA LEU A 77 -17.44 -1.44 5.99
C LEU A 77 -18.62 -0.61 5.48
N SER A 78 -18.35 0.47 4.79
CA SER A 78 -19.38 1.43 4.36
C SER A 78 -19.27 1.78 2.88
N ILE A 79 -20.41 2.04 2.25
CA ILE A 79 -20.47 2.83 1.03
C ILE A 79 -20.66 4.28 1.49
N ASP A 80 -19.66 5.11 1.27
CA ASP A 80 -19.68 6.51 1.72
C ASP A 80 -20.30 7.43 0.69
N TYR A 81 -20.10 7.13 -0.59
CA TYR A 81 -20.61 7.91 -1.71
C TYR A 81 -20.93 7.02 -2.91
N GLY A 82 -21.95 7.39 -3.63
CA GLY A 82 -22.29 6.80 -4.92
C GLY A 82 -22.90 7.86 -5.83
N SER A 83 -22.31 8.02 -7.01
CA SER A 83 -22.81 8.94 -8.02
C SER A 83 -24.20 8.55 -8.51
N LYS A 84 -25.04 9.53 -8.79
CA LYS A 84 -26.30 9.33 -9.47
C LYS A 84 -26.08 9.24 -10.98
N PHE A 85 -26.48 8.15 -11.62
CA PHE A 85 -26.36 8.00 -13.06
C PHE A 85 -27.44 8.81 -13.78
N LYS A 86 -27.04 9.92 -14.38
CA LYS A 86 -27.93 10.85 -15.11
C LYS A 86 -27.71 10.69 -16.60
N PHE A 87 -28.66 10.08 -17.30
CA PHE A 87 -28.59 9.88 -18.77
C PHE A 87 -29.28 10.96 -19.56
N GLY A 88 -29.90 11.95 -18.90
CA GLY A 88 -30.65 13.01 -19.55
C GLY A 88 -31.94 12.51 -20.22
N THR A 89 -32.54 13.37 -21.04
CA THR A 89 -33.72 13.02 -21.81
C THR A 89 -33.32 12.38 -23.13
N GLN A 90 -33.83 11.19 -23.40
CA GLN A 90 -33.52 10.40 -24.58
C GLN A 90 -34.78 10.20 -25.43
N LYS A 91 -34.60 10.16 -26.74
CA LYS A 91 -35.70 9.80 -27.65
C LYS A 91 -35.81 8.28 -27.74
N ILE A 92 -37.04 7.78 -27.74
CA ILE A 92 -37.30 6.36 -27.97
C ILE A 92 -36.73 5.96 -29.33
N SER A 93 -36.04 4.83 -29.39
CA SER A 93 -35.46 4.26 -30.60
C SER A 93 -35.72 2.78 -30.65
N THR A 94 -36.00 2.27 -31.85
CA THR A 94 -36.12 0.83 -32.14
C THR A 94 -34.76 0.19 -32.46
N ALA A 95 -33.73 0.99 -32.62
CA ALA A 95 -32.37 0.51 -32.82
C ALA A 95 -31.60 0.52 -31.52
N ASP A 96 -30.61 -0.37 -31.40
CA ASP A 96 -29.69 -0.41 -30.25
C ASP A 96 -28.98 0.94 -30.09
N LYS A 97 -28.99 1.46 -28.86
CA LYS A 97 -28.35 2.73 -28.50
C LYS A 97 -27.55 2.58 -27.21
N THR A 98 -26.40 3.20 -27.21
CA THR A 98 -25.58 3.34 -26.01
C THR A 98 -25.69 4.76 -25.49
N TYR A 99 -25.98 4.89 -24.21
CA TYR A 99 -26.08 6.18 -23.52
C TYR A 99 -25.03 6.23 -22.41
N TYR A 100 -24.37 7.38 -22.25
CA TYR A 100 -23.41 7.63 -21.22
C TYR A 100 -24.02 8.52 -20.14
N ALA A 101 -23.73 8.19 -18.88
CA ALA A 101 -24.10 9.05 -17.76
C ALA A 101 -23.28 10.36 -17.80
N ALA A 102 -23.93 11.44 -17.42
CA ALA A 102 -23.25 12.72 -17.25
C ALA A 102 -22.27 12.65 -16.08
N ALA A 103 -21.16 13.38 -16.19
CA ALA A 103 -20.20 13.54 -15.10
C ALA A 103 -20.83 14.24 -13.89
N ASP A 104 -20.37 13.92 -12.70
CA ASP A 104 -20.74 14.64 -11.48
C ASP A 104 -20.23 16.07 -11.52
N VAL A 105 -21.05 17.00 -11.08
CA VAL A 105 -20.69 18.42 -10.96
C VAL A 105 -20.48 18.73 -9.49
N MET A 106 -19.37 19.36 -9.16
CA MET A 106 -19.06 19.83 -7.81
C MET A 106 -19.53 21.28 -7.62
N ASN A 107 -19.68 21.71 -6.37
CA ASN A 107 -20.09 23.08 -6.06
C ASN A 107 -19.09 24.16 -6.52
N ASP A 108 -17.83 23.78 -6.71
CA ASP A 108 -16.79 24.64 -7.32
C ASP A 108 -16.87 24.71 -8.86
N GLY A 109 -17.83 24.02 -9.48
CA GLY A 109 -18.02 23.94 -10.92
C GLY A 109 -17.15 22.89 -11.61
N SER A 110 -16.27 22.21 -10.92
CA SER A 110 -15.49 21.12 -11.50
C SER A 110 -16.36 19.92 -11.83
N ARG A 111 -15.89 19.08 -12.76
CA ARG A 111 -16.59 17.86 -13.17
C ARG A 111 -15.74 16.66 -12.86
N LYS A 112 -16.33 15.63 -12.25
CA LYS A 112 -15.69 14.39 -11.89
C LYS A 112 -16.39 13.21 -12.55
N PRO A 113 -15.65 12.13 -12.87
CA PRO A 113 -16.28 10.91 -13.34
C PRO A 113 -17.25 10.37 -12.29
N THR A 114 -18.27 9.61 -12.74
CA THR A 114 -19.14 8.88 -11.82
C THR A 114 -18.38 7.78 -11.09
N TYR A 115 -18.56 7.66 -9.77
CA TYR A 115 -17.82 6.73 -8.94
C TYR A 115 -18.61 6.24 -7.73
N VAL A 116 -18.09 5.22 -7.08
CA VAL A 116 -18.53 4.76 -5.76
C VAL A 116 -17.34 4.76 -4.83
N GLN A 117 -17.50 5.33 -3.65
CA GLN A 117 -16.51 5.32 -2.60
C GLN A 117 -16.91 4.31 -1.52
N VAL A 118 -15.97 3.41 -1.22
CA VAL A 118 -16.12 2.41 -0.17
C VAL A 118 -14.99 2.58 0.82
N THR A 119 -15.31 2.57 2.11
CA THR A 119 -14.31 2.54 3.17
C THR A 119 -14.42 1.22 3.94
N ASP A 120 -13.28 0.56 4.10
CA ASP A 120 -13.14 -0.65 4.91
C ASP A 120 -12.21 -0.37 6.10
N ARG A 121 -12.78 -0.31 7.30
CA ARG A 121 -12.09 -0.10 8.57
C ARG A 121 -12.08 -1.36 9.43
N ARG A 122 -12.48 -2.49 8.85
CA ARG A 122 -12.47 -3.77 9.56
C ARG A 122 -11.02 -4.21 9.79
N SER A 123 -10.75 -4.78 10.93
CA SER A 123 -9.44 -5.37 11.25
C SER A 123 -9.19 -6.71 10.52
N THR A 124 -10.18 -7.22 9.78
CA THR A 124 -10.12 -8.48 9.05
C THR A 124 -9.72 -8.23 7.59
N LEU A 125 -8.89 -9.09 7.04
CA LEU A 125 -8.51 -9.05 5.61
C LEU A 125 -9.48 -9.85 4.72
N SER A 126 -10.77 -9.86 5.05
CA SER A 126 -11.79 -10.68 4.36
C SER A 126 -12.20 -10.16 2.97
N GLY A 127 -11.76 -8.96 2.60
CA GLY A 127 -12.15 -8.30 1.35
C GLY A 127 -13.63 -7.92 1.31
N TRP A 128 -14.08 -7.39 0.16
CA TRP A 128 -15.49 -7.05 -0.07
C TRP A 128 -15.82 -7.15 -1.56
N LYS A 129 -17.11 -7.16 -1.86
CA LYS A 129 -17.63 -7.18 -3.23
C LYS A 129 -18.71 -6.11 -3.37
N LEU A 130 -18.56 -5.25 -4.38
CA LEU A 130 -19.60 -4.30 -4.78
C LEU A 130 -20.46 -4.91 -5.89
N SER A 131 -21.76 -4.73 -5.79
CA SER A 131 -22.73 -5.14 -6.82
C SER A 131 -23.66 -3.98 -7.12
N VAL A 132 -24.06 -3.85 -8.38
CA VAL A 132 -25.08 -2.91 -8.83
C VAL A 132 -26.25 -3.72 -9.39
N SER A 133 -27.45 -3.37 -8.99
CA SER A 133 -28.68 -3.98 -9.54
C SER A 133 -29.63 -2.87 -9.98
N GLN A 134 -30.34 -3.14 -11.06
CA GLN A 134 -31.44 -2.30 -11.52
C GLN A 134 -32.75 -3.04 -11.24
N PRO A 135 -33.71 -2.43 -10.54
CA PRO A 135 -35.03 -3.04 -10.40
C PRO A 135 -35.70 -3.15 -11.77
N GLU A 136 -36.46 -4.21 -11.97
CA GLU A 136 -37.30 -4.37 -13.16
C GLU A 136 -38.30 -3.23 -13.24
N GLN A 137 -38.54 -2.73 -14.47
CA GLN A 137 -39.55 -1.70 -14.79
C GLN A 137 -40.86 -2.36 -15.14
#